data_b7ec8b80f8009c3daf2aad88fdd71122
#
_entry.id   b7ec8b80f8009c3daf2aad88fdd71122
#
_cell.length_a   1.000
_cell.length_b   1.000
_cell.length_c   1.000
_cell.angle_alpha   90.00
_cell.angle_beta   90.00
_cell.angle_gamma   90.00
#
_symmetry.space_group_name_H-M   'P 1'
#
loop_
_entity.id
_entity.type
_entity.pdbx_description
1 polymer ?
#
loop_
_entity_poly.entity_id
_entity_poly.type
_entity_poly.pdbx_seq_one_letter_code
_entity_poly.pdbx_strand_id
1 'polypeptide(L)'
;MKYRILGKTGLKVSEIGCGTWQLANDPNMWVGADLDESLKSLYRYVELGGNFIDTAWIYGYSDDNPNRHPSEELIGKFLKESGKRDSLIIATKVPPMNRTWPAIKGVDISQVFSNNHIEKCVDDSLRSLGVDVIDLVQFHVWQDDFVKNDGWKETIQKIMKSGKVKHWGISINDYQPENCLKTLDTGLILTVQCIFNLFHQKPTEKLLPYAKKHNIGIIARVPLDEGGLVGNFTKDTTFESGDFRSRYFSKNRLKELVKRTDKLKELLDGEAKTLVELDLRYLLSFDALSTIIPGMRRIKNVEANTAVSDGKLLSSELMEKLKLHAWERNFYLSES
;
A
#
# COMPACT_ATOMS: atom_id res chain seq x y z
N MET A 1 8.73 18.03 -1.01
CA MET A 1 7.78 17.00 -1.54
C MET A 1 7.51 17.25 -3.01
N LYS A 2 7.69 16.24 -3.87
CA LYS A 2 7.28 16.24 -5.28
C LYS A 2 5.95 15.50 -5.47
N TYR A 3 5.31 15.71 -6.60
CA TYR A 3 3.99 15.15 -6.88
C TYR A 3 3.99 14.50 -8.26
N ARG A 4 3.16 13.46 -8.41
CA ARG A 4 2.91 12.76 -9.67
C ARG A 4 1.41 12.63 -9.91
N ILE A 5 1.00 12.40 -11.15
CA ILE A 5 -0.41 12.15 -11.46
C ILE A 5 -0.72 10.67 -11.25
N LEU A 6 -1.80 10.37 -10.57
CA LEU A 6 -2.27 9.00 -10.31
C LEU A 6 -3.06 8.47 -11.52
N GLY A 7 -2.35 8.24 -12.61
CA GLY A 7 -2.94 7.73 -13.85
C GLY A 7 -4.13 8.56 -14.36
N LYS A 8 -5.12 7.88 -14.92
CA LYS A 8 -6.35 8.48 -15.46
C LYS A 8 -7.27 9.14 -14.42
N THR A 9 -6.99 8.97 -13.11
CA THR A 9 -7.77 9.65 -12.08
C THR A 9 -7.57 11.16 -12.12
N GLY A 10 -6.47 11.64 -12.70
CA GLY A 10 -6.09 13.05 -12.68
C GLY A 10 -5.66 13.58 -11.31
N LEU A 11 -5.73 12.77 -10.25
CA LEU A 11 -5.34 13.16 -8.90
C LEU A 11 -3.83 13.41 -8.84
N LYS A 12 -3.45 14.59 -8.34
CA LYS A 12 -2.05 14.96 -8.12
C LYS A 12 -1.63 14.53 -6.71
N VAL A 13 -0.95 13.40 -6.61
CA VAL A 13 -0.54 12.77 -5.35
C VAL A 13 0.93 13.06 -5.03
N SER A 14 1.27 13.16 -3.74
CA SER A 14 2.67 13.16 -3.30
C SER A 14 3.33 11.83 -3.67
N GLU A 15 4.53 11.87 -4.23
CA GLU A 15 5.23 10.65 -4.65
C GLU A 15 5.63 9.73 -3.48
N ILE A 16 5.65 10.29 -2.26
CA ILE A 16 5.67 9.54 -1.00
C ILE A 16 4.32 9.78 -0.32
N GLY A 17 3.49 8.75 -0.32
CA GLY A 17 2.21 8.68 0.39
C GLY A 17 2.39 8.12 1.80
N CYS A 18 1.34 8.14 2.60
CA CYS A 18 1.32 7.63 3.96
C CYS A 18 0.52 6.32 4.04
N GLY A 19 1.19 5.17 4.26
CA GLY A 19 0.53 3.92 4.60
C GLY A 19 0.17 3.87 6.08
N THR A 20 -1.08 3.51 6.42
CA THR A 20 -1.62 3.63 7.77
C THR A 20 -1.86 2.31 8.49
N TRP A 21 -1.51 1.19 7.91
CA TRP A 21 -1.74 -0.12 8.53
C TRP A 21 -1.16 -0.21 9.95
N GLN A 22 0.02 0.38 10.17
CA GLN A 22 0.71 0.35 11.47
C GLN A 22 0.17 1.38 12.49
N LEU A 23 -0.75 2.27 12.10
CA LEU A 23 -1.24 3.35 12.96
C LEU A 23 -2.40 2.90 13.88
N ALA A 24 -3.10 1.81 13.52
CA ALA A 24 -4.34 1.39 14.16
C ALA A 24 -4.16 0.65 15.49
N ASN A 25 -2.92 0.40 15.93
CA ASN A 25 -2.62 -0.42 17.12
C ASN A 25 -3.37 -1.77 17.12
N ASP A 26 -3.24 -2.53 16.04
CA ASP A 26 -3.87 -3.83 15.88
C ASP A 26 -3.08 -4.88 16.68
N PRO A 27 -3.65 -5.47 17.75
CA PRO A 27 -2.95 -6.42 18.61
C PRO A 27 -2.62 -7.76 17.93
N ASN A 28 -3.23 -8.03 16.78
CA ASN A 28 -3.06 -9.28 16.03
C ASN A 28 -2.23 -9.10 14.74
N MET A 29 -1.85 -7.84 14.43
CA MET A 29 -1.13 -7.53 13.19
C MET A 29 0.06 -6.62 13.45
N TRP A 30 -0.16 -5.34 13.80
CA TRP A 30 0.91 -4.37 14.08
C TRP A 30 0.82 -3.87 15.52
N VAL A 31 1.59 -4.51 16.39
CA VAL A 31 1.59 -4.24 17.83
C VAL A 31 2.41 -2.98 18.17
N GLY A 32 2.02 -2.28 19.26
CA GLY A 32 2.80 -1.21 19.86
C GLY A 32 2.72 0.13 19.13
N ALA A 33 1.59 0.42 18.47
CA ALA A 33 1.30 1.77 18.02
C ALA A 33 0.81 2.64 19.18
N ASP A 34 1.42 3.81 19.33
CA ASP A 34 0.90 4.90 20.15
C ASP A 34 0.02 5.79 19.25
N LEU A 35 -1.27 5.92 19.61
CA LEU A 35 -2.24 6.66 18.80
C LEU A 35 -1.96 8.15 18.75
N ASP A 36 -1.41 8.74 19.83
CA ASP A 36 -1.07 10.17 19.87
C ASP A 36 0.17 10.44 19.00
N GLU A 37 1.18 9.54 19.02
CA GLU A 37 2.33 9.63 18.13
C GLU A 37 1.90 9.41 16.67
N SER A 38 1.00 8.47 16.42
CA SER A 38 0.42 8.21 15.10
C SER A 38 -0.30 9.45 14.56
N LEU A 39 -1.10 10.12 15.39
CA LEU A 39 -1.79 11.36 15.01
C LEU A 39 -0.79 12.48 14.71
N LYS A 40 0.21 12.68 15.57
CA LYS A 40 1.28 13.67 15.34
C LYS A 40 2.05 13.38 14.04
N SER A 41 2.23 12.10 13.71
CA SER A 41 2.88 11.69 12.45
C SER A 41 2.06 12.10 11.22
N LEU A 42 0.71 12.00 11.27
CA LEU A 42 -0.17 12.49 10.21
C LEU A 42 -0.06 14.02 10.03
N TYR A 43 -0.06 14.78 11.13
CA TYR A 43 0.17 16.24 11.06
C TYR A 43 1.52 16.55 10.41
N ARG A 44 2.59 15.89 10.89
CA ARG A 44 3.93 16.10 10.36
C ARG A 44 4.05 15.75 8.88
N TYR A 45 3.40 14.67 8.45
CA TYR A 45 3.35 14.27 7.04
C TYR A 45 2.74 15.37 6.16
N VAL A 46 1.62 15.95 6.58
CA VAL A 46 0.96 17.01 5.83
C VAL A 46 1.74 18.33 5.86
N GLU A 47 2.38 18.67 6.99
CA GLU A 47 3.30 19.83 7.09
C GLU A 47 4.45 19.74 6.09
N LEU A 48 4.97 18.53 5.81
CA LEU A 48 6.03 18.29 4.84
C LEU A 48 5.53 18.21 3.39
N GLY A 49 4.25 18.51 3.17
CA GLY A 49 3.62 18.56 1.84
C GLY A 49 3.06 17.22 1.37
N GLY A 50 2.94 16.22 2.25
CA GLY A 50 2.25 14.97 1.91
C GLY A 50 0.76 15.20 1.75
N ASN A 51 0.13 14.58 0.73
CA ASN A 51 -1.29 14.73 0.47
C ASN A 51 -2.02 13.42 0.12
N PHE A 52 -1.35 12.28 0.12
CA PHE A 52 -1.95 10.97 -0.18
C PHE A 52 -1.89 10.06 1.04
N ILE A 53 -3.04 9.68 1.60
CA ILE A 53 -3.18 8.79 2.76
C ILE A 53 -3.89 7.53 2.32
N ASP A 54 -3.22 6.37 2.48
CA ASP A 54 -3.75 5.05 2.16
C ASP A 54 -4.10 4.28 3.43
N THR A 55 -5.36 3.93 3.58
CA THR A 55 -5.92 3.13 4.67
C THR A 55 -6.68 1.91 4.14
N ALA A 56 -7.39 1.20 5.02
CA ALA A 56 -8.33 0.15 4.66
C ALA A 56 -9.38 -0.05 5.76
N TRP A 57 -10.59 -0.42 5.38
CA TRP A 57 -11.70 -0.78 6.25
C TRP A 57 -11.30 -1.80 7.32
N ILE A 58 -10.42 -2.75 6.97
CA ILE A 58 -10.00 -3.87 7.83
C ILE A 58 -8.87 -3.50 8.83
N TYR A 59 -8.18 -2.36 8.67
CA TYR A 59 -7.02 -2.06 9.50
C TYR A 59 -7.42 -1.76 10.94
N GLY A 60 -7.00 -2.63 11.86
CA GLY A 60 -7.38 -2.61 13.27
C GLY A 60 -8.78 -3.15 13.56
N TYR A 61 -9.45 -3.74 12.57
CA TYR A 61 -10.76 -4.36 12.74
C TYR A 61 -10.69 -5.60 13.66
N SER A 62 -11.73 -5.76 14.49
CA SER A 62 -11.93 -6.95 15.32
C SER A 62 -13.37 -7.42 15.23
N ASP A 63 -13.59 -8.73 15.17
CA ASP A 63 -14.92 -9.32 15.20
C ASP A 63 -15.65 -9.09 16.53
N ASP A 64 -14.91 -8.80 17.62
CA ASP A 64 -15.47 -8.41 18.91
C ASP A 64 -16.12 -7.00 18.87
N ASN A 65 -15.75 -6.17 17.89
CA ASN A 65 -16.30 -4.83 17.70
C ASN A 65 -16.50 -4.51 16.20
N PRO A 66 -17.46 -5.16 15.54
CA PRO A 66 -17.60 -5.16 14.07
C PRO A 66 -18.02 -3.80 13.46
N ASN A 67 -18.34 -2.81 14.29
CA ASN A 67 -18.70 -1.46 13.84
C ASN A 67 -17.54 -0.46 13.93
N ARG A 68 -16.35 -0.91 14.36
CA ARG A 68 -15.18 -0.07 14.52
C ARG A 68 -14.16 -0.34 13.41
N HIS A 69 -13.62 0.75 12.87
CA HIS A 69 -12.59 0.75 11.83
C HIS A 69 -11.43 1.67 12.26
N PRO A 70 -10.59 1.22 13.22
CA PRO A 70 -9.68 2.09 13.97
C PRO A 70 -8.75 2.95 13.12
N SER A 71 -8.22 2.43 12.01
CA SER A 71 -7.37 3.24 11.13
C SER A 71 -8.15 4.35 10.44
N GLU A 72 -9.35 4.07 9.92
CA GLU A 72 -10.21 5.07 9.29
C GLU A 72 -10.71 6.10 10.31
N GLU A 73 -11.07 5.65 11.52
CA GLU A 73 -11.49 6.55 12.62
C GLU A 73 -10.36 7.49 13.06
N LEU A 74 -9.13 7.03 13.14
CA LEU A 74 -7.96 7.86 13.43
C LEU A 74 -7.77 8.94 12.36
N ILE A 75 -7.90 8.56 11.09
CA ILE A 75 -7.84 9.51 9.98
C ILE A 75 -9.02 10.49 10.03
N GLY A 76 -10.24 10.00 10.30
CA GLY A 76 -11.43 10.85 10.47
C GLY A 76 -11.25 11.90 11.58
N LYS A 77 -10.70 11.49 12.73
CA LYS A 77 -10.32 12.42 13.81
C LYS A 77 -9.31 13.46 13.30
N PHE A 78 -8.25 13.02 12.62
CA PHE A 78 -7.25 13.92 12.04
C PHE A 78 -7.86 14.91 11.03
N LEU A 79 -8.73 14.44 10.13
CA LEU A 79 -9.38 15.30 9.13
C LEU A 79 -10.26 16.37 9.79
N LYS A 80 -11.04 15.97 10.80
CA LYS A 80 -11.92 16.88 11.56
C LYS A 80 -11.11 17.94 12.32
N GLU A 81 -10.05 17.54 13.01
CA GLU A 81 -9.24 18.45 13.83
C GLU A 81 -8.38 19.39 12.98
N SER A 82 -7.83 18.90 11.87
CA SER A 82 -6.97 19.70 11.00
C SER A 82 -7.70 20.61 10.03
N GLY A 83 -8.96 20.29 9.68
CA GLY A 83 -9.72 21.00 8.64
C GLY A 83 -9.13 20.82 7.22
N LYS A 84 -8.28 19.82 6.99
CA LYS A 84 -7.50 19.68 5.74
C LYS A 84 -8.09 18.69 4.73
N ARG A 85 -9.36 18.28 4.87
CA ARG A 85 -9.99 17.29 3.98
C ARG A 85 -9.82 17.61 2.50
N ASP A 86 -10.04 18.86 2.10
CA ASP A 86 -10.04 19.29 0.70
C ASP A 86 -8.64 19.28 0.05
N SER A 87 -7.59 19.34 0.87
CA SER A 87 -6.20 19.30 0.39
C SER A 87 -5.61 17.89 0.36
N LEU A 88 -6.36 16.88 0.81
CA LEU A 88 -5.90 15.51 0.96
C LEU A 88 -6.65 14.56 0.05
N ILE A 89 -5.94 13.55 -0.43
CA ILE A 89 -6.47 12.44 -1.20
C ILE A 89 -6.49 11.22 -0.28
N ILE A 90 -7.69 10.71 -0.01
CA ILE A 90 -7.90 9.57 0.89
C ILE A 90 -8.23 8.35 0.05
N ALA A 91 -7.38 7.31 0.19
CA ALA A 91 -7.59 6.01 -0.39
C ALA A 91 -7.93 4.99 0.70
N THR A 92 -8.98 4.20 0.50
CA THR A 92 -9.32 3.07 1.38
C THR A 92 -9.61 1.81 0.58
N LYS A 93 -9.93 0.69 1.26
CA LYS A 93 -10.07 -0.62 0.61
C LYS A 93 -11.25 -1.40 1.15
N VAL A 94 -11.98 -2.05 0.25
CA VAL A 94 -12.99 -3.06 0.57
C VAL A 94 -12.28 -4.40 0.80
N PRO A 95 -12.35 -5.01 2.00
CA PRO A 95 -11.73 -6.30 2.27
C PRO A 95 -12.52 -7.44 1.62
N PRO A 96 -11.90 -8.61 1.37
CA PRO A 96 -12.63 -9.80 0.96
C PRO A 96 -13.57 -10.28 2.07
N MET A 97 -14.83 -10.53 1.72
CA MET A 97 -15.86 -10.98 2.65
C MET A 97 -15.52 -12.34 3.31
N ASN A 98 -14.88 -13.22 2.55
CA ASN A 98 -14.44 -14.53 3.00
C ASN A 98 -13.13 -14.51 3.83
N ARG A 99 -12.58 -13.34 4.12
CA ARG A 99 -11.33 -13.15 4.91
C ARG A 99 -10.12 -13.94 4.39
N THR A 100 -10.06 -14.20 3.08
CA THR A 100 -8.97 -14.97 2.47
C THR A 100 -7.99 -14.05 1.75
N TRP A 101 -6.73 -14.12 2.13
CA TRP A 101 -5.58 -13.42 1.55
C TRP A 101 -4.48 -14.43 1.18
N PRO A 102 -3.97 -14.37 -0.04
CA PRO A 102 -4.46 -13.68 -1.24
C PRO A 102 -5.78 -14.27 -1.76
N ALA A 103 -6.42 -13.62 -2.74
CA ALA A 103 -7.62 -14.17 -3.40
C ALA A 103 -7.28 -15.48 -4.13
N ILE A 104 -8.15 -16.50 -3.98
CA ILE A 104 -7.94 -17.83 -4.53
C ILE A 104 -8.51 -17.90 -5.96
N LYS A 105 -7.72 -18.46 -6.89
CA LYS A 105 -8.16 -18.69 -8.27
C LYS A 105 -9.33 -19.67 -8.32
N GLY A 106 -10.36 -19.34 -9.12
CA GLY A 106 -11.54 -20.19 -9.31
C GLY A 106 -12.65 -19.97 -8.28
N VAL A 107 -12.43 -19.16 -7.24
CA VAL A 107 -13.51 -18.74 -6.34
C VAL A 107 -14.38 -17.70 -7.04
N ASP A 108 -15.70 -17.83 -6.96
CA ASP A 108 -16.62 -16.83 -7.53
C ASP A 108 -16.49 -15.51 -6.78
N ILE A 109 -16.43 -14.39 -7.52
CA ILE A 109 -16.28 -13.06 -6.94
C ILE A 109 -17.41 -12.71 -5.95
N SER A 110 -18.61 -13.23 -6.14
CA SER A 110 -19.73 -12.99 -5.21
C SER A 110 -19.50 -13.54 -3.80
N GLN A 111 -18.61 -14.53 -3.66
CA GLN A 111 -18.14 -15.06 -2.36
C GLN A 111 -17.02 -14.22 -1.75
N VAL A 112 -16.39 -13.35 -2.55
CA VAL A 112 -15.28 -12.49 -2.13
C VAL A 112 -15.76 -11.05 -1.97
N PHE A 113 -16.53 -10.55 -2.94
CA PHE A 113 -17.04 -9.19 -3.01
C PHE A 113 -18.49 -9.21 -3.52
N SER A 114 -19.47 -9.57 -2.64
CA SER A 114 -20.88 -9.41 -3.00
C SER A 114 -21.25 -7.94 -3.11
N ASN A 115 -22.27 -7.61 -3.93
CA ASN A 115 -22.73 -6.24 -4.13
C ASN A 115 -23.06 -5.53 -2.80
N ASN A 116 -23.79 -6.22 -1.92
CA ASN A 116 -24.16 -5.69 -0.61
C ASN A 116 -22.94 -5.46 0.29
N HIS A 117 -21.94 -6.34 0.22
CA HIS A 117 -20.70 -6.18 0.98
C HIS A 117 -19.90 -4.95 0.51
N ILE A 118 -19.81 -4.74 -0.82
CA ILE A 118 -19.14 -3.56 -1.39
C ILE A 118 -19.83 -2.28 -0.91
N GLU A 119 -21.16 -2.18 -1.06
CA GLU A 119 -21.95 -1.02 -0.63
C GLU A 119 -21.79 -0.75 0.86
N LYS A 120 -21.93 -1.80 1.70
CA LYS A 120 -21.77 -1.70 3.16
C LYS A 120 -20.38 -1.17 3.54
N CYS A 121 -19.31 -1.73 2.98
CA CYS A 121 -17.95 -1.30 3.32
C CYS A 121 -17.70 0.17 2.92
N VAL A 122 -18.24 0.63 1.79
CA VAL A 122 -18.14 2.05 1.40
C VAL A 122 -18.87 2.94 2.39
N ASP A 123 -20.08 2.57 2.81
CA ASP A 123 -20.87 3.35 3.76
C ASP A 123 -20.22 3.37 5.16
N ASP A 124 -19.65 2.25 5.59
CA ASP A 124 -18.87 2.18 6.83
C ASP A 124 -17.63 3.07 6.77
N SER A 125 -16.88 3.05 5.66
CA SER A 125 -15.70 3.89 5.47
C SER A 125 -16.03 5.39 5.45
N LEU A 126 -17.09 5.80 4.76
CA LEU A 126 -17.57 7.19 4.78
C LEU A 126 -17.87 7.66 6.21
N ARG A 127 -18.58 6.83 6.98
CA ARG A 127 -18.92 7.12 8.39
C ARG A 127 -17.66 7.20 9.25
N SER A 128 -16.75 6.23 9.15
CA SER A 128 -15.54 6.15 9.98
C SER A 128 -14.55 7.28 9.69
N LEU A 129 -14.40 7.63 8.42
CA LEU A 129 -13.60 8.77 7.97
C LEU A 129 -14.26 10.13 8.25
N GLY A 130 -15.59 10.15 8.50
CA GLY A 130 -16.35 11.39 8.69
C GLY A 130 -16.37 12.28 7.44
N VAL A 131 -16.49 11.68 6.26
CA VAL A 131 -16.50 12.39 4.97
C VAL A 131 -17.69 11.98 4.11
N ASP A 132 -18.14 12.88 3.24
CA ASP A 132 -19.23 12.59 2.30
C ASP A 132 -18.75 11.90 1.02
N VAL A 133 -17.46 12.05 0.68
CA VAL A 133 -16.86 11.53 -0.55
C VAL A 133 -15.47 10.97 -0.27
N ILE A 134 -15.20 9.74 -0.77
CA ILE A 134 -13.87 9.12 -0.77
C ILE A 134 -13.23 9.32 -2.15
N ASP A 135 -11.94 9.71 -2.18
CA ASP A 135 -11.26 9.98 -3.44
C ASP A 135 -10.94 8.70 -4.22
N LEU A 136 -10.52 7.62 -3.53
CA LEU A 136 -10.19 6.33 -4.12
C LEU A 136 -10.62 5.19 -3.21
N VAL A 137 -11.43 4.26 -3.73
CA VAL A 137 -11.70 2.97 -3.10
C VAL A 137 -11.04 1.86 -3.91
N GLN A 138 -10.49 0.86 -3.24
CA GLN A 138 -9.82 -0.26 -3.88
C GLN A 138 -10.39 -1.60 -3.39
N PHE A 139 -10.49 -2.61 -4.25
CA PHE A 139 -10.62 -3.98 -3.77
C PHE A 139 -9.31 -4.43 -3.15
N HIS A 140 -9.34 -4.97 -1.93
CA HIS A 140 -8.13 -5.23 -1.13
C HIS A 140 -7.33 -6.45 -1.59
N VAL A 141 -7.96 -7.36 -2.34
CA VAL A 141 -7.33 -8.48 -3.06
C VAL A 141 -7.98 -8.60 -4.43
N TRP A 142 -7.32 -9.23 -5.40
CA TRP A 142 -7.87 -9.37 -6.74
C TRP A 142 -7.38 -10.62 -7.45
N GLN A 143 -8.27 -11.20 -8.28
CA GLN A 143 -7.95 -12.18 -9.30
C GLN A 143 -8.47 -11.67 -10.65
N ASP A 144 -7.67 -11.74 -11.68
CA ASP A 144 -8.05 -11.20 -12.99
C ASP A 144 -9.27 -11.90 -13.61
N ASP A 145 -9.54 -13.16 -13.20
CA ASP A 145 -10.73 -13.89 -13.60
C ASP A 145 -12.04 -13.28 -13.08
N PHE A 146 -12.01 -12.42 -12.06
CA PHE A 146 -13.17 -11.67 -11.55
C PHE A 146 -13.78 -10.73 -12.60
N VAL A 147 -13.01 -10.37 -13.62
CA VAL A 147 -13.49 -9.56 -14.75
C VAL A 147 -14.66 -10.19 -15.50
N LYS A 148 -14.84 -11.51 -15.41
CA LYS A 148 -15.92 -12.25 -16.08
C LYS A 148 -17.31 -12.00 -15.48
N ASN A 149 -17.38 -11.50 -14.24
CA ASN A 149 -18.62 -11.19 -13.55
C ASN A 149 -18.96 -9.70 -13.71
N ASP A 150 -20.20 -9.35 -13.98
CA ASP A 150 -20.63 -7.97 -14.20
C ASP A 150 -21.18 -7.30 -12.93
N GLY A 151 -21.60 -8.05 -11.92
CA GLY A 151 -22.23 -7.51 -10.72
C GLY A 151 -21.39 -6.49 -9.97
N TRP A 152 -20.10 -6.75 -9.79
CA TRP A 152 -19.20 -5.79 -9.16
C TRP A 152 -19.03 -4.50 -10.00
N LYS A 153 -19.01 -4.63 -11.35
CA LYS A 153 -18.88 -3.50 -12.27
C LYS A 153 -20.05 -2.54 -12.14
N GLU A 154 -21.27 -3.09 -12.16
CA GLU A 154 -22.52 -2.34 -11.97
C GLU A 154 -22.56 -1.67 -10.60
N THR A 155 -22.14 -2.38 -9.56
CA THR A 155 -22.13 -1.87 -8.18
C THR A 155 -21.18 -0.68 -8.04
N ILE A 156 -19.91 -0.77 -8.51
CA ILE A 156 -19.00 0.35 -8.40
C ILE A 156 -19.42 1.54 -9.25
N GLN A 157 -20.01 1.30 -10.43
CA GLN A 157 -20.54 2.39 -11.27
C GLN A 157 -21.70 3.11 -10.58
N LYS A 158 -22.62 2.37 -9.93
CA LYS A 158 -23.73 2.93 -9.12
C LYS A 158 -23.18 3.78 -7.97
N ILE A 159 -22.19 3.28 -7.24
CA ILE A 159 -21.55 4.00 -6.12
C ILE A 159 -20.86 5.29 -6.62
N MET A 160 -20.10 5.22 -7.71
CA MET A 160 -19.47 6.41 -8.30
C MET A 160 -20.50 7.42 -8.80
N LYS A 161 -21.57 6.96 -9.45
CA LYS A 161 -22.67 7.84 -9.93
C LYS A 161 -23.40 8.52 -8.77
N SER A 162 -23.49 7.91 -7.59
CA SER A 162 -24.07 8.52 -6.40
C SER A 162 -23.19 9.63 -5.77
N GLY A 163 -21.95 9.76 -6.24
CA GLY A 163 -20.98 10.74 -5.71
C GLY A 163 -20.25 10.31 -4.44
N LYS A 164 -20.51 9.11 -3.89
CA LYS A 164 -19.85 8.60 -2.68
C LYS A 164 -18.36 8.31 -2.89
N VAL A 165 -17.96 7.91 -4.10
CA VAL A 165 -16.59 7.54 -4.45
C VAL A 165 -16.24 8.18 -5.78
N LYS A 166 -15.06 8.83 -5.88
CA LYS A 166 -14.60 9.47 -7.13
C LYS A 166 -13.99 8.45 -8.09
N HIS A 167 -13.12 7.58 -7.59
CA HIS A 167 -12.36 6.64 -8.41
C HIS A 167 -12.29 5.26 -7.79
N TRP A 168 -12.13 4.23 -8.65
CA TRP A 168 -11.99 2.85 -8.20
C TRP A 168 -10.67 2.24 -8.65
N GLY A 169 -10.07 1.44 -7.76
CA GLY A 169 -8.82 0.72 -7.97
C GLY A 169 -8.87 -0.71 -7.45
N ILE A 170 -7.76 -1.40 -7.58
CA ILE A 170 -7.53 -2.73 -7.02
C ILE A 170 -6.19 -2.80 -6.31
N SER A 171 -6.13 -3.57 -5.22
CA SER A 171 -4.89 -4.06 -4.65
C SER A 171 -4.75 -5.52 -5.07
N ILE A 172 -3.73 -5.81 -5.85
CA ILE A 172 -3.57 -7.12 -6.47
C ILE A 172 -2.94 -8.13 -5.51
N ASN A 173 -3.09 -9.41 -5.85
CA ASN A 173 -2.51 -10.49 -5.09
C ASN A 173 -0.99 -10.36 -4.94
N ASP A 174 -0.52 -10.81 -3.79
CA ASP A 174 0.89 -10.81 -3.48
C ASP A 174 1.70 -11.56 -4.53
N TYR A 175 2.79 -10.94 -4.97
CA TYR A 175 3.75 -11.51 -5.92
C TYR A 175 3.17 -11.94 -7.29
N GLN A 176 1.97 -11.47 -7.66
CA GLN A 176 1.31 -11.72 -8.95
C GLN A 176 0.96 -10.40 -9.66
N PRO A 177 1.93 -9.54 -10.00
CA PRO A 177 1.66 -8.18 -10.48
C PRO A 177 0.90 -8.14 -11.81
N GLU A 178 0.96 -9.18 -12.65
CA GLU A 178 0.22 -9.28 -13.91
C GLU A 178 -1.22 -9.80 -13.77
N ASN A 179 -1.64 -10.22 -12.56
CA ASN A 179 -2.96 -10.82 -12.33
C ASN A 179 -4.07 -9.75 -12.21
N CYS A 180 -4.09 -8.81 -13.16
CA CYS A 180 -5.03 -7.69 -13.21
C CYS A 180 -5.20 -7.11 -14.64
N LEU A 181 -4.41 -7.54 -15.62
CA LEU A 181 -4.32 -6.84 -16.90
C LEU A 181 -5.65 -6.84 -17.68
N LYS A 182 -6.40 -7.96 -17.68
CA LYS A 182 -7.73 -8.02 -18.30
C LYS A 182 -8.74 -7.12 -17.60
N THR A 183 -8.62 -7.01 -16.27
CA THR A 183 -9.46 -6.11 -15.47
C THR A 183 -9.21 -4.65 -15.84
N LEU A 184 -7.96 -4.27 -16.07
CA LEU A 184 -7.59 -2.92 -16.47
C LEU A 184 -8.10 -2.56 -17.88
N ASP A 185 -8.24 -3.54 -18.78
CA ASP A 185 -8.82 -3.35 -20.12
C ASP A 185 -10.29 -2.93 -20.08
N THR A 186 -11.00 -3.16 -18.98
CA THR A 186 -12.38 -2.68 -18.80
C THR A 186 -12.49 -1.16 -18.73
N GLY A 187 -11.42 -0.46 -18.40
CA GLY A 187 -11.40 0.98 -18.19
C GLY A 187 -12.11 1.47 -16.91
N LEU A 188 -12.68 0.55 -16.09
CA LEU A 188 -13.35 0.88 -14.82
C LEU A 188 -12.36 1.03 -13.66
N ILE A 189 -11.26 0.30 -13.72
CA ILE A 189 -10.20 0.31 -12.70
C ILE A 189 -9.07 1.22 -13.17
N LEU A 190 -8.82 2.28 -12.42
CA LEU A 190 -7.89 3.35 -12.80
C LEU A 190 -6.55 3.27 -12.06
N THR A 191 -6.48 2.48 -10.97
CA THR A 191 -5.27 2.34 -10.16
C THR A 191 -5.02 0.89 -9.78
N VAL A 192 -3.74 0.54 -9.66
CA VAL A 192 -3.29 -0.75 -9.11
C VAL A 192 -2.35 -0.49 -7.95
N GLN A 193 -2.66 -1.10 -6.80
CA GLN A 193 -1.76 -1.17 -5.67
C GLN A 193 -1.07 -2.55 -5.66
N CYS A 194 0.27 -2.58 -5.69
CA CYS A 194 1.06 -3.81 -5.76
C CYS A 194 2.24 -3.79 -4.80
N ILE A 195 2.72 -4.96 -4.40
CA ILE A 195 4.02 -5.06 -3.72
C ILE A 195 5.10 -4.67 -4.71
N PHE A 196 5.94 -3.70 -4.33
CA PHE A 196 7.11 -3.33 -5.12
C PHE A 196 8.19 -2.77 -4.18
N ASN A 197 9.37 -3.37 -4.22
CA ASN A 197 10.57 -2.99 -3.46
C ASN A 197 11.82 -3.63 -4.09
N LEU A 198 13.00 -3.36 -3.54
CA LEU A 198 14.28 -3.89 -4.05
C LEU A 198 14.33 -5.43 -4.15
N PHE A 199 13.61 -6.15 -3.30
CA PHE A 199 13.55 -7.61 -3.38
C PHE A 199 12.48 -8.09 -4.35
N HIS A 200 11.32 -7.43 -4.40
CA HIS A 200 10.24 -7.79 -5.31
C HIS A 200 10.16 -6.82 -6.48
N GLN A 201 10.92 -7.12 -7.54
CA GLN A 201 11.05 -6.28 -8.73
C GLN A 201 10.13 -6.69 -9.89
N LYS A 202 9.37 -7.77 -9.75
CA LYS A 202 8.52 -8.35 -10.81
C LYS A 202 7.51 -7.38 -11.45
N PRO A 203 6.97 -6.35 -10.78
CA PRO A 203 6.13 -5.36 -11.45
C PRO A 203 6.78 -4.68 -12.66
N THR A 204 8.11 -4.58 -12.67
CA THR A 204 8.87 -3.94 -13.77
C THR A 204 8.78 -4.70 -15.10
N GLU A 205 8.47 -6.00 -15.08
CA GLU A 205 8.46 -6.85 -16.28
C GLU A 205 7.24 -6.58 -17.17
N LYS A 206 6.04 -6.48 -16.58
CA LYS A 206 4.77 -6.37 -17.32
C LYS A 206 3.89 -5.24 -16.81
N LEU A 207 3.65 -5.15 -15.48
CA LEU A 207 2.69 -4.21 -14.93
C LEU A 207 3.08 -2.75 -15.18
N LEU A 208 4.32 -2.36 -14.86
CA LEU A 208 4.75 -0.97 -15.04
C LEU A 208 4.77 -0.54 -16.52
N PRO A 209 5.29 -1.34 -17.48
CA PRO A 209 5.18 -1.03 -18.91
C PRO A 209 3.73 -0.89 -19.38
N TYR A 210 2.84 -1.80 -18.93
CA TYR A 210 1.41 -1.74 -19.25
C TYR A 210 0.78 -0.47 -18.68
N ALA A 211 1.03 -0.18 -17.40
CA ALA A 211 0.48 0.98 -16.70
C ALA A 211 0.91 2.30 -17.36
N LYS A 212 2.18 2.42 -17.74
CA LYS A 212 2.69 3.59 -18.49
C LYS A 212 1.97 3.77 -19.82
N LYS A 213 1.83 2.68 -20.60
CA LYS A 213 1.16 2.70 -21.92
C LYS A 213 -0.32 3.09 -21.79
N HIS A 214 -1.02 2.64 -20.76
CA HIS A 214 -2.46 2.83 -20.59
C HIS A 214 -2.84 3.92 -19.60
N ASN A 215 -1.85 4.65 -19.04
CA ASN A 215 -2.02 5.70 -18.05
C ASN A 215 -2.81 5.21 -16.81
N ILE A 216 -2.38 4.07 -16.24
CA ILE A 216 -2.90 3.50 -15.00
C ILE A 216 -2.06 4.00 -13.83
N GLY A 217 -2.69 4.44 -12.74
CA GLY A 217 -1.98 4.86 -11.53
C GLY A 217 -1.41 3.67 -10.76
N ILE A 218 -0.11 3.68 -10.44
CA ILE A 218 0.52 2.63 -9.66
C ILE A 218 0.87 3.13 -8.27
N ILE A 219 0.44 2.36 -7.26
CA ILE A 219 0.68 2.59 -5.84
C ILE A 219 1.58 1.45 -5.34
N ALA A 220 2.82 1.73 -4.94
CA ALA A 220 3.70 0.72 -4.38
C ALA A 220 3.44 0.55 -2.88
N ARG A 221 2.94 -0.63 -2.49
CA ARG A 221 2.81 -1.06 -1.10
C ARG A 221 3.98 -1.95 -0.66
N VAL A 222 4.16 -2.12 0.64
CA VAL A 222 5.26 -2.92 1.22
C VAL A 222 6.64 -2.50 0.69
N PRO A 223 6.89 -1.19 0.53
CA PRO A 223 8.14 -0.74 -0.08
C PRO A 223 9.37 -1.14 0.75
N LEU A 224 9.23 -1.33 2.06
CA LEU A 224 10.33 -1.69 2.96
C LEU A 224 10.32 -3.16 3.39
N ASP A 225 9.69 -4.06 2.63
CA ASP A 225 9.59 -5.51 2.92
C ASP A 225 9.20 -5.78 4.39
N GLU A 226 8.10 -5.19 4.87
CA GLU A 226 7.59 -5.25 6.25
C GLU A 226 8.64 -4.85 7.32
N GLY A 227 9.60 -4.00 6.91
CA GLY A 227 10.72 -3.54 7.73
C GLY A 227 12.03 -4.28 7.47
N GLY A 228 12.04 -5.30 6.64
CA GLY A 228 13.25 -6.04 6.26
C GLY A 228 14.30 -5.14 5.60
N LEU A 229 13.88 -4.24 4.72
CA LEU A 229 14.75 -3.28 4.02
C LEU A 229 15.16 -2.06 4.87
N VAL A 230 14.75 -1.99 6.15
CA VAL A 230 15.34 -1.00 7.08
C VAL A 230 16.80 -1.33 7.41
N GLY A 231 17.18 -2.63 7.31
CA GLY A 231 18.56 -3.09 7.45
C GLY A 231 19.07 -3.18 8.88
N ASN A 232 18.19 -3.16 9.88
CA ASN A 232 18.52 -3.25 11.30
C ASN A 232 18.20 -4.61 11.92
N PHE A 233 17.63 -5.55 11.16
CA PHE A 233 17.38 -6.90 11.66
C PHE A 233 18.68 -7.71 11.71
N THR A 234 18.72 -8.62 12.69
CA THR A 234 19.76 -9.62 12.85
C THR A 234 19.15 -11.02 12.73
N LYS A 235 19.98 -12.04 12.63
CA LYS A 235 19.51 -13.45 12.64
C LYS A 235 18.77 -13.84 13.93
N ASP A 236 18.94 -13.06 15.00
CA ASP A 236 18.37 -13.30 16.32
C ASP A 236 17.23 -12.31 16.65
N THR A 237 16.79 -11.49 15.66
CA THR A 237 15.67 -10.58 15.82
C THR A 237 14.40 -11.36 16.18
N THR A 238 13.70 -10.88 17.22
CA THR A 238 12.39 -11.40 17.64
C THR A 238 11.33 -10.31 17.56
N PHE A 239 10.09 -10.71 17.49
CA PHE A 239 8.94 -9.82 17.43
C PHE A 239 8.00 -10.13 18.60
N GLU A 240 7.22 -9.14 19.02
CA GLU A 240 6.22 -9.31 20.07
C GLU A 240 5.15 -10.35 19.67
N SER A 241 4.53 -10.97 20.66
CA SER A 241 3.43 -11.90 20.43
C SER A 241 2.27 -11.17 19.76
N GLY A 242 1.69 -11.78 18.72
CA GLY A 242 0.64 -11.16 17.91
C GLY A 242 1.15 -10.29 16.74
N ASP A 243 2.42 -9.86 16.77
CA ASP A 243 2.97 -9.09 15.65
C ASP A 243 3.07 -9.96 14.38
N PHE A 244 2.48 -9.46 13.28
CA PHE A 244 2.47 -10.11 11.97
C PHE A 244 3.87 -10.52 11.51
N ARG A 245 4.89 -9.72 11.83
CA ARG A 245 6.27 -9.96 11.44
C ARG A 245 6.86 -11.24 12.05
N SER A 246 6.33 -11.75 13.16
CA SER A 246 6.74 -13.03 13.72
C SER A 246 6.44 -14.20 12.79
N ARG A 247 5.37 -14.11 12.00
CA ARG A 247 4.98 -15.08 10.96
C ARG A 247 5.67 -14.80 9.64
N TYR A 248 5.79 -13.51 9.27
CA TYR A 248 6.40 -13.08 8.03
C TYR A 248 7.91 -13.37 7.99
N PHE A 249 8.63 -13.17 9.11
CA PHE A 249 10.06 -13.41 9.23
C PHE A 249 10.37 -14.71 10.01
N SER A 250 10.26 -15.86 9.33
CA SER A 250 10.78 -17.13 9.89
C SER A 250 12.29 -17.05 10.12
N LYS A 251 12.84 -17.94 10.99
CA LYS A 251 14.30 -17.95 11.27
C LYS A 251 15.15 -18.11 10.02
N ASN A 252 14.72 -18.92 9.06
CA ASN A 252 15.45 -19.11 7.79
C ASN A 252 15.37 -17.87 6.92
N ARG A 253 14.20 -17.23 6.88
CA ARG A 253 14.03 -15.97 6.16
C ARG A 253 14.86 -14.84 6.75
N LEU A 254 14.92 -14.69 8.08
CA LEU A 254 15.77 -13.70 8.73
C LEU A 254 17.25 -13.86 8.39
N LYS A 255 17.75 -15.09 8.41
CA LYS A 255 19.16 -15.36 8.02
C LYS A 255 19.46 -14.91 6.59
N GLU A 256 18.58 -15.27 5.65
CA GLU A 256 18.75 -14.90 4.26
C GLU A 256 18.55 -13.38 4.05
N LEU A 257 17.58 -12.78 4.74
CA LEU A 257 17.35 -11.34 4.72
C LEU A 257 18.58 -10.56 5.15
N VAL A 258 19.18 -10.92 6.30
CA VAL A 258 20.38 -10.25 6.81
C VAL A 258 21.52 -10.33 5.80
N LYS A 259 21.79 -11.51 5.24
CA LYS A 259 22.79 -11.70 4.20
C LYS A 259 22.55 -10.82 2.97
N ARG A 260 21.28 -10.63 2.56
CA ARG A 260 20.91 -9.80 1.40
C ARG A 260 21.00 -8.32 1.71
N THR A 261 20.53 -7.91 2.89
CA THR A 261 20.64 -6.51 3.31
C THR A 261 22.09 -6.09 3.53
N ASP A 262 22.97 -6.97 4.02
CA ASP A 262 24.39 -6.66 4.16
C ASP A 262 25.05 -6.44 2.78
N LYS A 263 24.71 -7.23 1.76
CA LYS A 263 25.16 -6.97 0.39
C LYS A 263 24.63 -5.66 -0.19
N LEU A 264 23.37 -5.31 0.12
CA LEU A 264 22.81 -4.02 -0.30
C LEU A 264 23.51 -2.84 0.40
N LYS A 265 23.94 -3.00 1.66
CA LYS A 265 24.71 -1.96 2.38
C LYS A 265 26.05 -1.63 1.70
N GLU A 266 26.65 -2.57 0.99
CA GLU A 266 27.88 -2.35 0.22
C GLU A 266 27.67 -1.38 -0.96
N LEU A 267 26.41 -1.15 -1.36
CA LEU A 267 26.03 -0.20 -2.41
C LEU A 267 25.65 1.19 -1.90
N LEU A 268 25.81 1.45 -0.60
CA LEU A 268 25.54 2.76 0.02
C LEU A 268 26.78 3.67 -0.13
N ASP A 269 26.92 4.34 -1.30
CA ASP A 269 28.14 5.09 -1.68
C ASP A 269 27.90 6.53 -2.14
N GLY A 270 26.98 7.23 -1.54
CA GLY A 270 26.77 8.66 -1.84
C GLY A 270 25.47 8.97 -2.57
N GLU A 271 24.88 8.03 -3.31
CA GLU A 271 23.55 8.19 -3.89
C GLU A 271 22.43 7.91 -2.88
N ALA A 272 22.72 7.09 -1.86
CA ALA A 272 21.85 6.84 -0.72
C ALA A 272 22.69 6.58 0.56
N LYS A 273 22.21 7.04 1.71
CA LYS A 273 22.91 6.90 3.00
C LYS A 273 22.39 5.72 3.83
N THR A 274 21.18 5.24 3.53
CA THR A 274 20.51 4.16 4.24
C THR A 274 19.82 3.24 3.25
N LEU A 275 19.52 1.99 3.65
CA LEU A 275 18.74 1.07 2.81
C LEU A 275 17.32 1.59 2.55
N VAL A 276 16.72 2.28 3.51
CA VAL A 276 15.41 2.95 3.33
C VAL A 276 15.49 3.98 2.21
N GLU A 277 16.51 4.85 2.23
CA GLU A 277 16.71 5.83 1.18
C GLU A 277 16.99 5.17 -0.16
N LEU A 278 17.84 4.14 -0.19
CA LEU A 278 18.18 3.39 -1.40
C LEU A 278 16.93 2.78 -2.04
N ASP A 279 16.09 2.09 -1.25
CA ASP A 279 14.88 1.46 -1.75
C ASP A 279 13.84 2.49 -2.23
N LEU A 280 13.58 3.53 -1.45
CA LEU A 280 12.61 4.55 -1.85
C LEU A 280 13.08 5.30 -3.12
N ARG A 281 14.37 5.63 -3.26
CA ARG A 281 14.93 6.21 -4.49
C ARG A 281 14.90 5.24 -5.66
N TYR A 282 15.16 3.94 -5.43
CA TYR A 282 15.00 2.91 -6.45
C TYR A 282 13.59 2.93 -7.02
N LEU A 283 12.57 2.92 -6.15
CA LEU A 283 11.18 2.97 -6.57
C LEU A 283 10.84 4.28 -7.30
N LEU A 284 11.27 5.43 -6.79
CA LEU A 284 11.05 6.74 -7.40
C LEU A 284 11.70 6.87 -8.78
N SER A 285 12.71 6.05 -9.09
CA SER A 285 13.37 6.04 -10.40
C SER A 285 12.49 5.45 -11.52
N PHE A 286 11.33 4.86 -11.19
CA PHE A 286 10.36 4.40 -12.17
C PHE A 286 9.27 5.47 -12.40
N ASP A 287 9.22 6.02 -13.60
CA ASP A 287 8.24 7.07 -13.99
C ASP A 287 6.79 6.56 -14.09
N ALA A 288 6.59 5.25 -14.27
CA ALA A 288 5.27 4.61 -14.24
C ALA A 288 4.67 4.53 -12.82
N LEU A 289 5.48 4.71 -11.77
CA LEU A 289 5.03 4.69 -10.39
C LEU A 289 4.46 6.04 -10.00
N SER A 290 3.24 6.08 -9.45
CA SER A 290 2.59 7.32 -9.04
C SER A 290 2.89 7.71 -7.60
N THR A 291 2.86 6.75 -6.68
CA THR A 291 3.15 6.99 -5.25
C THR A 291 3.63 5.71 -4.56
N ILE A 292 4.41 5.90 -3.51
CA ILE A 292 4.89 4.84 -2.61
C ILE A 292 4.24 5.06 -1.25
N ILE A 293 3.76 4.03 -0.57
CA ILE A 293 3.08 4.13 0.72
C ILE A 293 3.83 3.44 1.86
N PRO A 294 5.02 3.93 2.27
CA PRO A 294 5.72 3.40 3.43
C PRO A 294 4.95 3.65 4.73
N GLY A 295 5.15 2.79 5.73
CA GLY A 295 4.61 3.00 7.06
C GLY A 295 5.32 4.14 7.79
N MET A 296 4.55 5.03 8.45
CA MET A 296 5.03 6.27 9.06
C MET A 296 4.44 6.52 10.46
N ARG A 297 4.47 5.53 11.35
CA ARG A 297 3.88 5.66 12.70
C ARG A 297 4.69 6.53 13.69
N ARG A 298 5.86 7.05 13.27
CA ARG A 298 6.73 7.91 14.10
C ARG A 298 7.22 9.09 13.28
N ILE A 299 7.29 10.26 13.91
CA ILE A 299 7.74 11.51 13.25
C ILE A 299 9.07 11.33 12.53
N LYS A 300 10.06 10.68 13.16
CA LYS A 300 11.36 10.42 12.52
C LYS A 300 11.26 9.64 11.21
N ASN A 301 10.31 8.70 11.11
CA ASN A 301 10.11 7.92 9.89
C ASN A 301 9.40 8.77 8.82
N VAL A 302 8.46 9.62 9.23
CA VAL A 302 7.83 10.61 8.33
C VAL A 302 8.89 11.49 7.69
N GLU A 303 9.76 12.09 8.51
CA GLU A 303 10.82 12.99 8.04
C GLU A 303 11.83 12.29 7.14
N ALA A 304 12.28 11.09 7.53
CA ALA A 304 13.23 10.31 6.73
C ALA A 304 12.64 9.89 5.38
N ASN A 305 11.41 9.35 5.38
CA ASN A 305 10.78 8.87 4.16
C ASN A 305 10.42 10.02 3.21
N THR A 306 9.91 11.15 3.72
CA THR A 306 9.55 12.29 2.88
C THR A 306 10.75 13.04 2.33
N ALA A 307 11.89 13.00 3.03
CA ALA A 307 13.12 13.66 2.60
C ALA A 307 13.66 13.11 1.26
N VAL A 308 13.34 11.86 0.89
CA VAL A 308 13.78 11.29 -0.39
C VAL A 308 13.08 11.91 -1.60
N SER A 309 11.98 12.63 -1.38
CA SER A 309 11.23 13.36 -2.41
C SER A 309 11.89 14.72 -2.74
N ASP A 310 13.18 14.72 -2.91
CA ASP A 310 14.03 15.87 -3.26
C ASP A 310 14.31 15.98 -4.77
N GLY A 311 13.95 14.93 -5.53
CA GLY A 311 14.15 14.81 -6.97
C GLY A 311 15.47 14.21 -7.40
N LYS A 312 16.26 13.71 -6.48
CA LYS A 312 17.43 12.93 -6.81
C LYS A 312 17.01 11.50 -7.09
N LEU A 313 17.33 11.02 -8.26
CA LEU A 313 17.14 9.64 -8.69
C LEU A 313 18.47 8.90 -8.63
N LEU A 314 18.40 7.57 -8.62
CA LEU A 314 19.61 6.74 -8.70
C LEU A 314 20.19 6.76 -10.12
N SER A 315 21.51 6.64 -10.23
CA SER A 315 22.20 6.51 -11.51
C SER A 315 21.78 5.21 -12.22
N SER A 316 21.88 5.21 -13.55
CA SER A 316 21.61 4.01 -14.34
C SER A 316 22.53 2.85 -13.95
N GLU A 317 23.79 3.14 -13.59
CA GLU A 317 24.76 2.13 -13.14
C GLU A 317 24.27 1.45 -11.85
N LEU A 318 23.85 2.23 -10.85
CA LEU A 318 23.34 1.67 -9.58
C LEU A 318 22.03 0.93 -9.81
N MET A 319 21.13 1.44 -10.65
CA MET A 319 19.88 0.74 -11.02
C MET A 319 20.15 -0.64 -11.63
N GLU A 320 21.17 -0.78 -12.51
CA GLU A 320 21.52 -2.10 -13.07
C GLU A 320 22.09 -3.06 -12.00
N LYS A 321 22.93 -2.55 -11.08
CA LYS A 321 23.43 -3.36 -9.94
C LYS A 321 22.29 -3.85 -9.07
N LEU A 322 21.29 -2.99 -8.78
CA LEU A 322 20.15 -3.32 -7.94
C LEU A 322 19.23 -4.39 -8.53
N LYS A 323 19.18 -4.56 -9.85
CA LYS A 323 18.43 -5.67 -10.49
C LYS A 323 18.90 -7.04 -10.01
N LEU A 324 20.18 -7.20 -9.69
CA LEU A 324 20.76 -8.47 -9.24
C LEU A 324 20.33 -8.86 -7.82
N HIS A 325 19.67 -7.97 -7.10
CA HIS A 325 19.20 -8.18 -5.72
C HIS A 325 17.75 -8.63 -5.65
N ALA A 326 17.08 -8.84 -6.79
CA ALA A 326 15.75 -9.43 -6.80
C ALA A 326 15.71 -10.75 -6.02
N TRP A 327 14.66 -10.92 -5.24
CA TRP A 327 14.45 -12.11 -4.42
C TRP A 327 13.03 -12.62 -4.64
N GLU A 328 12.84 -13.41 -5.68
CA GLU A 328 11.56 -13.97 -6.10
C GLU A 328 11.08 -15.06 -5.13
N ARG A 329 10.39 -14.66 -4.08
CA ARG A 329 9.78 -15.58 -3.13
C ARG A 329 8.47 -15.01 -2.62
N ASN A 330 7.41 -15.82 -2.68
CA ASN A 330 6.14 -15.47 -2.06
C ASN A 330 6.16 -15.86 -0.59
N PHE A 331 6.30 -14.87 0.28
CA PHE A 331 6.38 -15.08 1.72
C PHE A 331 5.02 -15.20 2.42
N TYR A 332 3.93 -14.91 1.74
CA TYR A 332 2.56 -15.04 2.27
C TYR A 332 1.98 -16.43 2.09
N LEU A 333 2.56 -17.27 1.24
CA LEU A 333 2.21 -18.67 1.18
C LEU A 333 2.87 -19.39 2.35
N SER A 334 2.09 -20.13 3.15
CA SER A 334 2.64 -21.09 4.10
C SER A 334 3.57 -22.02 3.33
N GLU A 335 4.80 -22.18 3.79
CA GLU A 335 5.66 -23.26 3.33
C GLU A 335 4.98 -24.56 3.77
N SER A 336 4.23 -25.21 2.85
CA SER A 336 3.74 -26.58 2.99
C SER A 336 4.91 -27.55 2.85
#